data_1966e3b178c791792f10424aaf8b67ec
#
_entry.id   1966e3b178c791792f10424aaf8b67ec
#
_cell.length_a   1.000
_cell.length_b   1.000
_cell.length_c   1.000
_cell.angle_alpha   90.00
_cell.angle_beta   90.00
_cell.angle_gamma   90.00
#
_symmetry.space_group_name_H-M   'P 1'
#
loop_
_entity.id
_entity.type
_entity.pdbx_description
1 polymer ?
#
loop_
_entity_poly.entity_id
_entity_poly.type
_entity_poly.pdbx_seq_one_letter_code
_entity_poly.pdbx_strand_id
1 'polypeptide(L)'
;MIRAPIDRVLQVAADVERWPQILSHYRWVRFLERRNGGGTVEMAAWRPFGAFRYPTWWVSEMIVDRGAREIRYRHVRGITRRMDVVWRLVAEPGGVAVTIVHEWAGPAWPFIGALAARLVIGPVFIHGIASRTLAGIKKHAERA
;
A
#
# COMPACT_ATOMS: atom_id res chain seq x y z
N MET A 1 -4.68 -10.39 11.61
CA MET A 1 -5.76 -9.79 12.43
C MET A 1 -5.23 -8.60 13.21
N ILE A 2 -5.96 -7.50 13.25
CA ILE A 2 -5.66 -6.29 14.01
C ILE A 2 -6.67 -6.15 15.15
N ARG A 3 -6.20 -6.07 16.37
CA ARG A 3 -7.05 -5.99 17.58
C ARG A 3 -7.40 -4.53 17.89
N ALA A 4 -8.25 -3.95 17.05
CA ALA A 4 -8.76 -2.58 17.19
C ALA A 4 -10.13 -2.47 16.52
N PRO A 5 -10.94 -1.46 16.85
CA PRO A 5 -12.20 -1.20 16.15
C PRO A 5 -11.96 -0.95 14.65
N ILE A 6 -12.86 -1.45 13.81
CA ILE A 6 -12.68 -1.39 12.34
C ILE A 6 -12.55 0.06 11.82
N ASP A 7 -13.29 0.99 12.38
CA ASP A 7 -13.21 2.40 11.97
C ASP A 7 -11.85 3.01 12.33
N ARG A 8 -11.24 2.58 13.42
CA ARG A 8 -9.88 2.97 13.80
C ARG A 8 -8.86 2.42 12.81
N VAL A 9 -8.98 1.14 12.44
CA VAL A 9 -8.08 0.51 11.46
C VAL A 9 -8.21 1.20 10.11
N LEU A 10 -9.43 1.45 9.66
CA LEU A 10 -9.68 2.14 8.40
C LEU A 10 -9.12 3.57 8.42
N GLN A 11 -9.31 4.29 9.53
CA GLN A 11 -8.77 5.64 9.68
C GLN A 11 -7.24 5.67 9.55
N VAL A 12 -6.54 4.79 10.26
CA VAL A 12 -5.07 4.71 10.21
C VAL A 12 -4.59 4.30 8.82
N ALA A 13 -5.27 3.34 8.19
CA ALA A 13 -4.92 2.89 6.85
C ALA A 13 -5.21 3.93 5.75
N ALA A 14 -6.23 4.77 5.93
CA ALA A 14 -6.59 5.81 4.98
C ALA A 14 -5.77 7.11 5.14
N ASP A 15 -5.20 7.36 6.31
CA ASP A 15 -4.41 8.57 6.60
C ASP A 15 -2.97 8.43 6.09
N VAL A 16 -2.85 8.28 4.78
CA VAL A 16 -1.58 7.95 4.11
C VAL A 16 -0.51 9.03 4.25
N GLU A 17 -0.88 10.29 4.43
CA GLU A 17 0.10 11.37 4.62
C GLU A 17 0.87 11.23 5.94
N ARG A 18 0.30 10.55 6.92
CA ARG A 18 0.98 10.26 8.20
C ARG A 18 1.83 9.00 8.16
N TRP A 19 1.74 8.20 7.11
CA TRP A 19 2.52 6.96 7.00
C TRP A 19 4.03 7.14 7.20
N PRO A 20 4.71 8.18 6.68
CA PRO A 20 6.14 8.37 6.95
C PRO A 20 6.48 8.51 8.43
N GLN A 21 5.56 8.96 9.26
CA GLN A 21 5.74 9.11 10.71
C GLN A 21 5.55 7.81 11.49
N ILE A 22 4.75 6.88 10.95
CA ILE A 22 4.41 5.61 11.62
C ILE A 22 4.98 4.38 10.91
N LEU A 23 5.42 4.53 9.67
CA LEU A 23 5.99 3.48 8.83
C LEU A 23 7.38 3.92 8.34
N SER A 24 8.41 3.43 9.00
CA SER A 24 9.81 3.87 8.77
C SER A 24 10.33 3.62 7.35
N HIS A 25 9.71 2.74 6.59
CA HIS A 25 10.09 2.47 5.20
C HIS A 25 9.49 3.43 4.18
N TYR A 26 8.50 4.26 4.57
CA TYR A 26 8.01 5.34 3.72
C TYR A 26 8.90 6.59 3.87
N ARG A 27 9.28 7.17 2.72
CA ARG A 27 10.11 8.38 2.65
C ARG A 27 9.24 9.63 2.69
N TRP A 28 8.23 9.71 1.85
CA TRP A 28 7.19 10.74 1.86
C TRP A 28 5.91 10.21 1.23
N VAL A 29 4.81 10.83 1.60
CA VAL A 29 3.49 10.66 1.00
C VAL A 29 2.85 12.04 0.90
N ARG A 30 2.38 12.42 -0.28
CA ARG A 30 1.69 13.69 -0.49
C ARG A 30 0.59 13.57 -1.52
N PHE A 31 -0.50 14.27 -1.30
CA PHE A 31 -1.55 14.42 -2.31
C PHE A 31 -1.13 15.43 -3.36
N LEU A 32 -1.17 15.05 -4.63
CA LEU A 32 -1.04 15.95 -5.76
C LEU A 32 -2.38 16.63 -6.06
N GLU A 33 -3.47 15.92 -5.85
CA GLU A 33 -4.84 16.39 -5.97
C GLU A 33 -5.70 15.68 -4.94
N ARG A 34 -6.50 16.44 -4.19
CA ARG A 34 -7.48 15.87 -3.25
C ARG A 34 -8.86 15.88 -3.86
N ARG A 35 -9.57 14.77 -3.70
CA ARG A 35 -10.98 14.63 -4.04
C ARG A 35 -11.73 14.07 -2.85
N ASN A 36 -13.08 14.21 -2.87
CA ASN A 36 -13.90 13.62 -1.83
C ASN A 36 -13.70 12.09 -1.78
N GLY A 37 -13.26 11.58 -0.63
CA GLY A 37 -12.97 10.16 -0.44
C GLY A 37 -11.66 9.67 -1.04
N GLY A 38 -10.68 10.56 -1.36
CA GLY A 38 -9.38 10.13 -1.87
C GLY A 38 -8.63 11.20 -2.65
N GLY A 39 -8.09 10.83 -3.80
CA GLY A 39 -7.36 11.73 -4.69
C GLY A 39 -6.20 11.07 -5.40
N THR A 40 -5.35 11.88 -6.00
CA THR A 40 -4.09 11.46 -6.60
C THR A 40 -2.98 11.63 -5.57
N VAL A 41 -2.34 10.54 -5.18
CA VAL A 41 -1.32 10.52 -4.13
C VAL A 41 0.03 10.06 -4.67
N GLU A 42 1.07 10.81 -4.34
CA GLU A 42 2.46 10.45 -4.63
C GLU A 42 3.08 9.79 -3.40
N MET A 43 3.71 8.65 -3.60
CA MET A 43 4.33 7.88 -2.53
C MET A 43 5.77 7.51 -2.89
N ALA A 44 6.65 7.54 -1.89
CA ALA A 44 8.01 7.05 -2.00
C ALA A 44 8.37 6.21 -0.79
N ALA A 45 8.99 5.08 -1.03
CA ALA A 45 9.37 4.14 0.02
C ALA A 45 10.74 3.53 -0.22
N TRP A 46 11.38 3.08 0.85
CA TRP A 46 12.56 2.24 0.80
C TRP A 46 12.14 0.79 0.65
N ARG A 47 12.75 0.11 -0.29
CA ARG A 47 12.61 -1.32 -0.43
C ARG A 47 13.89 -2.03 0.00
N PRO A 48 13.82 -2.97 0.96
CA PRO A 48 14.99 -3.76 1.32
C PRO A 48 15.30 -4.82 0.26
N PHE A 49 16.58 -5.03 0.03
CA PHE A 49 17.10 -6.10 -0.81
C PHE A 49 18.35 -6.67 -0.16
N GLY A 50 18.21 -7.78 0.59
CA GLY A 50 19.31 -8.32 1.39
C GLY A 50 19.83 -7.31 2.42
N ALA A 51 21.13 -7.03 2.41
CA ALA A 51 21.77 -6.04 3.27
C ALA A 51 21.57 -4.58 2.79
N PHE A 52 21.01 -4.39 1.60
CA PHE A 52 20.83 -3.09 0.98
C PHE A 52 19.36 -2.67 0.96
N ARG A 53 19.13 -1.40 0.70
CA ARG A 53 17.80 -0.85 0.41
C ARG A 53 17.92 0.09 -0.78
N TYR A 54 16.85 0.16 -1.60
CA TYR A 54 16.80 1.10 -2.71
C TYR A 54 15.50 1.91 -2.70
N PRO A 55 15.52 3.14 -3.21
CA PRO A 55 14.34 3.98 -3.26
C PRO A 55 13.36 3.51 -4.33
N THR A 56 12.08 3.57 -3.99
CA THR A 56 10.98 3.35 -4.92
C THR A 56 10.03 4.55 -4.89
N TRP A 57 9.32 4.74 -5.98
CA TRP A 57 8.41 5.86 -6.15
C TRP A 57 7.25 5.47 -7.07
N TRP A 58 6.06 5.94 -6.73
CA TRP A 58 4.87 5.78 -7.57
C TRP A 58 3.84 6.86 -7.29
N VAL A 59 2.89 7.02 -8.22
CA VAL A 59 1.71 7.84 -8.07
C VAL A 59 0.49 6.96 -8.25
N SER A 60 -0.49 7.09 -7.36
CA SER A 60 -1.72 6.31 -7.36
C SER A 60 -2.96 7.20 -7.34
N GLU A 61 -3.99 6.77 -8.04
CA GLU A 61 -5.36 7.18 -7.78
C GLU A 61 -5.87 6.39 -6.57
N MET A 62 -6.30 7.09 -5.53
CA MET A 62 -6.76 6.50 -4.27
C MET A 62 -8.23 6.79 -4.04
N ILE A 63 -8.98 5.77 -3.65
CA ILE A 63 -10.38 5.88 -3.25
C ILE A 63 -10.57 5.16 -1.92
N VAL A 64 -11.17 5.85 -0.95
CA VAL A 64 -11.59 5.28 0.34
C VAL A 64 -13.09 5.10 0.33
N ASP A 65 -13.54 3.87 0.28
CA ASP A 65 -14.97 3.51 0.41
C ASP A 65 -15.25 3.09 1.85
N ARG A 66 -15.79 4.03 2.63
CA ARG A 66 -16.10 3.78 4.05
C ARG A 66 -17.27 2.82 4.24
N GLY A 67 -18.23 2.82 3.32
CA GLY A 67 -19.37 1.93 3.35
C GLY A 67 -18.96 0.47 3.10
N ALA A 68 -18.17 0.24 2.07
CA ALA A 68 -17.61 -1.07 1.75
C ALA A 68 -16.42 -1.46 2.64
N ARG A 69 -15.85 -0.51 3.40
CA ARG A 69 -14.63 -0.69 4.20
C ARG A 69 -13.45 -1.17 3.36
N GLU A 70 -13.28 -0.51 2.23
CA GLU A 70 -12.22 -0.76 1.27
C GLU A 70 -11.40 0.51 1.00
N ILE A 71 -10.11 0.31 0.72
CA ILE A 71 -9.25 1.34 0.15
C ILE A 71 -8.69 0.77 -1.14
N ARG A 72 -8.87 1.52 -2.23
CA ARG A 72 -8.43 1.11 -3.56
C ARG A 72 -7.37 2.07 -4.07
N TYR A 73 -6.33 1.50 -4.68
CA TYR A 73 -5.28 2.24 -5.34
C TYR A 73 -5.13 1.73 -6.77
N ARG A 74 -5.00 2.64 -7.71
CA ARG A 74 -4.56 2.33 -9.06
C ARG A 74 -3.28 3.10 -9.34
N HIS A 75 -2.19 2.40 -9.53
CA HIS A 75 -0.90 3.01 -9.80
C HIS A 75 -0.87 3.54 -11.24
N VAL A 76 -0.69 4.84 -11.38
CA VAL A 76 -0.74 5.54 -12.67
C VAL A 76 0.64 5.98 -13.16
N ARG A 77 1.62 6.07 -12.27
CA ARG A 77 3.02 6.41 -12.58
C ARG A 77 3.98 5.63 -11.70
N GLY A 78 5.22 5.52 -12.14
CA GLY A 78 6.29 4.82 -11.42
C GLY A 78 6.48 3.39 -11.90
N ILE A 79 7.39 2.65 -11.20
CA ILE A 79 7.76 1.28 -11.57
C ILE A 79 6.58 0.30 -11.50
N THR A 80 5.61 0.57 -10.65
CA THR A 80 4.41 -0.25 -10.45
C THR A 80 3.18 0.24 -11.22
N ARG A 81 3.39 1.06 -12.24
CA ARG A 81 2.31 1.53 -13.10
C ARG A 81 1.43 0.38 -13.59
N ARG A 82 0.12 0.58 -13.58
CA ARG A 82 -0.95 -0.39 -13.90
C ARG A 82 -1.20 -1.43 -12.82
N MET A 83 -0.60 -1.31 -11.64
CA MET A 83 -0.96 -2.15 -10.52
C MET A 83 -2.24 -1.65 -9.87
N ASP A 84 -3.18 -2.55 -9.66
CA ASP A 84 -4.35 -2.31 -8.84
C ASP A 84 -4.14 -2.93 -7.46
N VAL A 85 -4.47 -2.19 -6.41
CA VAL A 85 -4.35 -2.63 -5.02
C VAL A 85 -5.66 -2.38 -4.32
N VAL A 86 -6.19 -3.40 -3.67
CA VAL A 86 -7.41 -3.30 -2.86
C VAL A 86 -7.12 -3.77 -1.43
N TRP A 87 -7.40 -2.91 -0.47
CA TRP A 87 -7.43 -3.24 0.95
C TRP A 87 -8.86 -3.50 1.34
N ARG A 88 -9.14 -4.66 1.92
CA ARG A 88 -10.45 -5.02 2.46
C ARG A 88 -10.37 -5.26 3.94
N LEU A 89 -11.26 -4.62 4.68
CA LEU A 89 -11.34 -4.72 6.12
C LEU A 89 -12.65 -5.43 6.49
N VAL A 90 -12.54 -6.53 7.22
CA VAL A 90 -13.68 -7.31 7.70
C VAL A 90 -13.62 -7.43 9.22
N ALA A 91 -14.70 -7.04 9.89
CA ALA A 91 -14.82 -7.23 11.33
C ALA A 91 -15.00 -8.72 11.64
N GLU A 92 -14.22 -9.22 12.58
CA GLU A 92 -14.26 -10.61 13.05
C GLU A 92 -14.25 -10.63 14.58
N PRO A 93 -14.64 -11.75 15.22
CA PRO A 93 -14.49 -11.89 16.65
C PRO A 93 -13.04 -11.62 17.09
N GLY A 94 -12.85 -10.61 17.95
CA GLY A 94 -11.54 -10.23 18.46
C GLY A 94 -10.73 -9.23 17.64
N GLY A 95 -11.28 -8.70 16.54
CA GLY A 95 -10.58 -7.65 15.78
C GLY A 95 -11.02 -7.48 14.33
N VAL A 96 -10.07 -7.12 13.49
CA VAL A 96 -10.29 -6.84 12.07
C VAL A 96 -9.33 -7.68 11.23
N ALA A 97 -9.87 -8.45 10.31
CA ALA A 97 -9.10 -9.06 9.24
C ALA A 97 -8.86 -8.04 8.13
N VAL A 98 -7.61 -7.84 7.75
CA VAL A 98 -7.22 -6.97 6.64
C VAL A 98 -6.59 -7.83 5.56
N THR A 99 -7.16 -7.76 4.36
CA THR A 99 -6.64 -8.43 3.17
C THR A 99 -6.20 -7.38 2.15
N ILE A 100 -4.99 -7.52 1.64
CA ILE A 100 -4.45 -6.66 0.58
C ILE A 100 -4.29 -7.50 -0.67
N VAL A 101 -5.03 -7.16 -1.72
CA VAL A 101 -4.97 -7.84 -3.02
C VAL A 101 -4.22 -6.94 -4.01
N HIS A 102 -3.24 -7.50 -4.67
CA HIS A 102 -2.50 -6.84 -5.73
C HIS A 102 -2.76 -7.54 -7.06
N GLU A 103 -3.14 -6.78 -8.06
CA GLU A 103 -3.28 -7.26 -9.44
C GLU A 103 -2.33 -6.48 -10.33
N TRP A 104 -1.35 -7.17 -10.90
CA TRP A 104 -0.31 -6.52 -11.68
C TRP A 104 0.30 -7.46 -12.71
N ALA A 105 0.31 -7.04 -13.98
CA ALA A 105 0.91 -7.79 -15.08
C ALA A 105 2.43 -7.65 -15.18
N GLY A 106 3.04 -6.84 -14.28
CA GLY A 106 4.46 -6.53 -14.30
C GLY A 106 4.79 -5.24 -15.06
N PRO A 107 6.05 -4.73 -14.92
CA PRO A 107 6.48 -3.52 -15.63
C PRO A 107 6.52 -3.77 -17.15
N ALA A 108 6.08 -2.77 -17.91
CA ALA A 108 6.15 -2.78 -19.37
C ALA A 108 7.53 -2.32 -19.83
N TRP A 109 8.56 -3.15 -19.64
CA TRP A 109 9.93 -2.87 -20.08
C TRP A 109 10.20 -3.56 -21.42
N PRO A 110 10.63 -2.81 -22.45
CA PRO A 110 10.81 -3.38 -23.79
C PRO A 110 11.96 -4.38 -23.91
N PHE A 111 12.90 -4.41 -22.94
CA PHE A 111 14.11 -5.25 -23.00
C PHE A 111 14.20 -6.31 -21.90
N ILE A 112 13.35 -6.27 -20.91
CA ILE A 112 13.27 -7.30 -19.86
C ILE A 112 12.00 -8.09 -20.10
N GLY A 113 12.15 -9.35 -20.47
CA GLY A 113 11.00 -10.20 -20.72
C GLY A 113 10.01 -10.21 -19.57
N ALA A 114 8.73 -10.25 -19.88
CA ALA A 114 7.64 -10.29 -18.90
C ALA A 114 7.84 -11.38 -17.82
N LEU A 115 8.56 -12.45 -18.15
CA LEU A 115 8.89 -13.55 -17.25
C LEU A 115 9.85 -13.10 -16.15
N ALA A 116 10.93 -12.37 -16.47
CA ALA A 116 11.89 -11.88 -15.48
C ALA A 116 11.23 -10.84 -14.54
N ALA A 117 10.41 -9.96 -15.08
CA ALA A 117 9.64 -8.98 -14.30
C ALA A 117 8.66 -9.66 -13.34
N ARG A 118 7.97 -10.72 -13.76
CA ARG A 118 7.04 -11.48 -12.93
C ARG A 118 7.72 -12.28 -11.83
N LEU A 119 8.88 -12.88 -12.12
CA LEU A 119 9.58 -13.77 -11.20
C LEU A 119 10.41 -13.02 -10.15
N VAL A 120 10.97 -11.87 -10.49
CA VAL A 120 11.92 -11.16 -9.62
C VAL A 120 11.32 -9.90 -9.01
N ILE A 121 10.78 -9.00 -9.83
CA ILE A 121 10.36 -7.67 -9.36
C ILE A 121 8.96 -7.71 -8.77
N GLY A 122 8.00 -8.37 -9.41
CA GLY A 122 6.60 -8.38 -8.99
C GLY A 122 6.38 -8.97 -7.59
N PRO A 123 6.55 -10.29 -7.37
CA PRO A 123 6.23 -10.92 -6.10
C PRO A 123 7.07 -10.40 -4.94
N VAL A 124 8.37 -10.25 -5.12
CA VAL A 124 9.29 -9.81 -4.08
C VAL A 124 9.06 -8.34 -3.71
N PHE A 125 8.81 -7.48 -4.69
CA PHE A 125 8.51 -6.07 -4.48
C PHE A 125 7.23 -5.88 -3.67
N ILE A 126 6.13 -6.49 -4.09
CA ILE A 126 4.83 -6.39 -3.45
C ILE A 126 4.90 -6.90 -2.01
N HIS A 127 5.46 -8.08 -1.80
CA HIS A 127 5.52 -8.69 -0.48
C HIS A 127 6.36 -7.86 0.50
N GLY A 128 7.49 -7.31 0.08
CA GLY A 128 8.39 -6.55 0.94
C GLY A 128 7.77 -5.25 1.47
N ILE A 129 7.07 -4.48 0.63
CA ILE A 129 6.45 -3.21 1.05
C ILE A 129 5.11 -3.44 1.73
N ALA A 130 4.23 -4.24 1.15
CA ALA A 130 2.89 -4.46 1.69
C ALA A 130 2.88 -5.11 3.07
N SER A 131 3.71 -6.11 3.30
CA SER A 131 3.79 -6.78 4.61
C SER A 131 4.29 -5.86 5.72
N ARG A 132 5.26 -4.99 5.42
CA ARG A 132 5.76 -3.99 6.37
C ARG A 132 4.73 -2.91 6.66
N THR A 133 4.03 -2.46 5.63
CA THR A 133 2.95 -1.50 5.77
C THR A 133 1.85 -2.05 6.67
N LEU A 134 1.40 -3.28 6.41
CA LEU A 134 0.37 -3.92 7.23
C LEU A 134 0.81 -4.12 8.69
N ALA A 135 2.06 -4.55 8.92
CA ALA A 135 2.60 -4.71 10.26
C ALA A 135 2.67 -3.38 11.03
N GLY A 136 3.07 -2.31 10.37
CA GLY A 136 3.11 -0.97 10.96
C GLY A 136 1.73 -0.40 11.26
N ILE A 137 0.77 -0.55 10.36
CA ILE A 137 -0.63 -0.17 10.57
C ILE A 137 -1.20 -0.92 11.78
N LYS A 138 -0.99 -2.24 11.85
CA LYS A 138 -1.40 -3.05 13.01
C LYS A 138 -0.84 -2.49 14.31
N LYS A 139 0.48 -2.32 14.38
CA LYS A 139 1.16 -1.79 15.57
C LYS A 139 0.61 -0.43 16.00
N HIS A 140 0.31 0.46 15.05
CA HIS A 140 -0.22 1.78 15.35
C HIS A 140 -1.69 1.76 15.73
N ALA A 141 -2.53 0.97 15.07
CA ALA A 141 -3.95 0.88 15.36
C ALA A 141 -4.22 0.23 16.73
N GLU A 142 -3.39 -0.74 17.15
CA GLU A 142 -3.52 -1.43 18.45
C GLU A 142 -2.98 -0.61 19.65
N ARG A 143 -2.25 0.47 19.40
CA ARG A 143 -1.80 1.43 20.42
C ARG A 143 -2.87 2.49 20.65
N ALA A 144 -3.88 2.21 21.38
CA ALA A 144 -4.90 3.21 21.75
C ALA A 144 -4.61 3.76 23.15
#